data_b5dcf6fcb31bb23208c9d62d7eb0e1d7
#
_entry.id   b5dcf6fcb31bb23208c9d62d7eb0e1d7
#
_cell.length_a   1.000
_cell.length_b   1.000
_cell.length_c   1.000
_cell.angle_alpha   90.00
_cell.angle_beta   90.00
_cell.angle_gamma   90.00
#
_symmetry.space_group_name_H-M   'P 1'
#
loop_
_entity.id
_entity.type
_entity.pdbx_description
1 polymer ?
#
loop_
_entity_poly.entity_id
_entity_poly.type
_entity_poly.pdbx_seq_one_letter_code
_entity_poly.pdbx_strand_id
1 'polypeptide(L)'
;MQKISAQALPQVVLNHIAAHNDHDPGAFMATLAPDALVNDAKREFLAHPAIRAWADKEIFGDKVTLEIESAFAQSGSSIVRCRVDGDFDKSKLPDPVVLTYYFAVRDDLVLLNSKTAL
;
A
#
# COMPACT_ATOMS: atom_id res chain seq x y z
N MET A 1 -19.70 0.11 4.97
CA MET A 1 -18.33 0.64 5.11
C MET A 1 -18.32 1.64 6.25
N GLN A 2 -17.44 1.46 7.20
CA GLN A 2 -17.36 2.29 8.41
C GLN A 2 -16.08 3.10 8.42
N LYS A 3 -16.19 4.43 8.55
CA LYS A 3 -15.02 5.29 8.71
C LYS A 3 -14.39 5.05 10.08
N ILE A 4 -13.07 4.90 10.10
CA ILE A 4 -12.28 4.69 11.31
C ILE A 4 -11.14 5.69 11.36
N SER A 5 -10.51 5.85 12.54
CA SER A 5 -9.27 6.60 12.63
C SER A 5 -8.13 5.77 12.00
N ALA A 6 -7.08 6.44 11.53
CA ALA A 6 -5.91 5.75 10.97
C ALA A 6 -5.30 4.78 12.00
N GLN A 7 -5.28 5.17 13.28
CA GLN A 7 -4.73 4.34 14.35
C GLN A 7 -5.54 3.07 14.62
N ALA A 8 -6.80 3.00 14.15
CA ALA A 8 -7.64 1.81 14.28
C ALA A 8 -7.40 0.78 13.17
N LEU A 9 -6.56 1.08 12.18
CA LEU A 9 -6.15 0.11 11.17
C LEU A 9 -5.42 -1.06 11.83
N PRO A 10 -5.48 -2.27 11.22
CA PRO A 10 -4.65 -3.37 11.70
C PRO A 10 -3.18 -2.97 11.80
N GLN A 11 -2.51 -3.42 12.86
CA GLN A 11 -1.12 -3.02 13.10
C GLN A 11 -0.20 -3.34 11.92
N VAL A 12 -0.41 -4.49 11.26
CA VAL A 12 0.41 -4.86 10.11
C VAL A 12 0.22 -3.89 8.93
N VAL A 13 -0.98 -3.33 8.76
CA VAL A 13 -1.24 -2.32 7.72
C VAL A 13 -0.47 -1.04 8.04
N LEU A 14 -0.50 -0.61 9.31
CA LEU A 14 0.28 0.55 9.75
C LEU A 14 1.78 0.31 9.58
N ASN A 15 2.25 -0.88 9.95
CA ASN A 15 3.67 -1.25 9.77
C ASN A 15 4.06 -1.28 8.29
N HIS A 16 3.17 -1.76 7.45
CA HIS A 16 3.39 -1.81 5.99
C HIS A 16 3.55 -0.40 5.41
N ILE A 17 2.66 0.51 5.77
CA ILE A 17 2.73 1.91 5.32
C ILE A 17 3.98 2.60 5.88
N ALA A 18 4.31 2.36 7.15
CA ALA A 18 5.51 2.94 7.76
C ALA A 18 6.79 2.46 7.06
N ALA A 19 6.91 1.16 6.79
CA ALA A 19 8.07 0.60 6.07
C ALA A 19 8.16 1.14 4.64
N HIS A 20 7.01 1.31 3.98
CA HIS A 20 6.93 1.95 2.67
C HIS A 20 7.53 3.36 2.73
N ASN A 21 7.09 4.16 3.70
CA ASN A 21 7.52 5.56 3.85
C ASN A 21 8.97 5.70 4.31
N ASP A 22 9.46 4.73 5.07
CA ASP A 22 10.86 4.70 5.51
C ASP A 22 11.80 4.21 4.40
N HIS A 23 11.23 3.79 3.27
CA HIS A 23 11.97 3.18 2.16
C HIS A 23 12.85 2.02 2.65
N ASP A 24 12.25 1.15 3.47
CA ASP A 24 12.90 -0.02 4.06
C ASP A 24 12.35 -1.29 3.41
N PRO A 25 13.01 -1.83 2.36
CA PRO A 25 12.50 -2.98 1.65
C PRO A 25 12.35 -4.23 2.52
N GLY A 26 13.29 -4.47 3.42
CA GLY A 26 13.23 -5.63 4.31
C GLY A 26 12.02 -5.58 5.23
N ALA A 27 11.80 -4.45 5.89
CA ALA A 27 10.64 -4.26 6.75
C ALA A 27 9.33 -4.31 5.97
N PHE A 28 9.31 -3.74 4.76
CA PHE A 28 8.14 -3.78 3.87
C PHE A 28 7.78 -5.22 3.52
N MET A 29 8.74 -6.01 3.05
CA MET A 29 8.51 -7.41 2.68
C MET A 29 8.09 -8.26 3.88
N ALA A 30 8.59 -7.96 5.08
CA ALA A 30 8.25 -8.70 6.29
C ALA A 30 6.77 -8.56 6.68
N THR A 31 6.06 -7.55 6.20
CA THR A 31 4.63 -7.38 6.45
C THR A 31 3.74 -8.22 5.53
N LEU A 32 4.31 -8.82 4.48
CA LEU A 32 3.55 -9.51 3.43
C LEU A 32 3.49 -11.02 3.69
N ALA A 33 2.31 -11.61 3.48
CA ALA A 33 2.17 -13.05 3.48
C ALA A 33 3.03 -13.67 2.37
N PRO A 34 3.49 -14.95 2.53
CA PRO A 34 4.29 -15.59 1.49
C PRO A 34 3.63 -15.66 0.12
N ASP A 35 2.29 -15.76 0.12
CA ASP A 35 1.47 -15.83 -1.08
C ASP A 35 0.72 -14.52 -1.36
N ALA A 36 1.23 -13.40 -0.86
CA ALA A 36 0.58 -12.10 -1.04
C ALA A 36 0.46 -11.71 -2.50
N LEU A 37 -0.58 -10.95 -2.81
CA LEU A 37 -0.82 -10.35 -4.12
C LEU A 37 -0.80 -8.84 -3.99
N VAL A 38 -0.06 -8.18 -4.87
CA VAL A 38 -0.16 -6.73 -5.09
C VAL A 38 -0.83 -6.50 -6.43
N ASN A 39 -1.88 -5.69 -6.44
CA ASN A 39 -2.53 -5.23 -7.67
C ASN A 39 -2.31 -3.72 -7.78
N ASP A 40 -1.48 -3.32 -8.72
CA ASP A 40 -1.17 -1.93 -8.99
C ASP A 40 -1.85 -1.51 -10.28
N ALA A 41 -3.08 -0.97 -10.16
CA ALA A 41 -3.86 -0.49 -11.30
C ALA A 41 -3.94 -1.55 -12.41
N LYS A 42 -4.42 -2.76 -12.06
CA LYS A 42 -4.59 -3.93 -12.95
C LYS A 42 -3.30 -4.69 -13.27
N ARG A 43 -2.16 -4.26 -12.78
CA ARG A 43 -0.92 -5.05 -12.87
C ARG A 43 -0.80 -5.89 -11.61
N GLU A 44 -0.64 -7.19 -11.78
CA GLU A 44 -0.59 -8.13 -10.66
C GLU A 44 0.81 -8.64 -10.42
N PHE A 45 1.22 -8.63 -9.14
CA PHE A 45 2.52 -9.13 -8.69
C PHE A 45 2.24 -10.15 -7.59
N LEU A 46 2.47 -11.41 -7.88
CA LEU A 46 2.17 -12.50 -6.96
C LEU A 46 3.44 -13.01 -6.29
N ALA A 47 3.39 -13.07 -4.96
CA ALA A 47 4.43 -13.58 -4.07
C ALA A 47 5.68 -12.69 -4.00
N HIS A 48 6.56 -13.01 -3.05
CA HIS A 48 7.64 -12.12 -2.66
C HIS A 48 8.61 -11.73 -3.78
N PRO A 49 9.08 -12.65 -4.64
CA PRO A 49 10.04 -12.24 -5.68
C PRO A 49 9.48 -11.18 -6.63
N ALA A 50 8.24 -11.35 -7.10
CA ALA A 50 7.60 -10.41 -8.00
C ALA A 50 7.29 -9.08 -7.31
N ILE A 51 6.78 -9.13 -6.07
CA ILE A 51 6.48 -7.93 -5.29
C ILE A 51 7.75 -7.16 -4.98
N ARG A 52 8.84 -7.85 -4.61
CA ARG A 52 10.09 -7.19 -4.31
C ARG A 52 10.66 -6.45 -5.53
N ALA A 53 10.64 -7.10 -6.69
CA ALA A 53 11.13 -6.46 -7.92
C ALA A 53 10.32 -5.21 -8.28
N TRP A 54 9.00 -5.30 -8.19
CA TRP A 54 8.12 -4.15 -8.41
C TRP A 54 8.40 -3.03 -7.40
N ALA A 55 8.47 -3.37 -6.11
CA ALA A 55 8.65 -2.38 -5.05
C ALA A 55 10.01 -1.68 -5.14
N ASP A 56 11.07 -2.42 -5.43
CA ASP A 56 12.42 -1.85 -5.58
C ASP A 56 12.46 -0.79 -6.67
N LYS A 57 11.72 -0.99 -7.76
CA LYS A 57 11.69 -0.06 -8.88
C LYS A 57 10.70 1.08 -8.64
N GLU A 58 9.45 0.76 -8.28
CA GLU A 58 8.35 1.72 -8.36
C GLU A 58 7.96 2.34 -7.01
N ILE A 59 8.43 1.80 -5.89
CA ILE A 59 8.28 2.42 -4.58
C ILE A 59 9.59 3.04 -4.15
N PHE A 60 10.61 2.20 -3.97
CA PHE A 60 11.87 2.64 -3.38
C PHE A 60 12.75 3.38 -4.38
N GLY A 61 12.75 2.94 -5.65
CA GLY A 61 13.45 3.64 -6.72
C GLY A 61 12.91 5.04 -6.96
N ASP A 62 11.59 5.21 -6.91
CA ASP A 62 10.92 6.50 -7.09
C ASP A 62 10.69 7.25 -5.77
N LYS A 63 11.19 6.72 -4.65
CA LYS A 63 11.07 7.33 -3.32
C LYS A 63 9.63 7.72 -2.96
N VAL A 64 8.70 6.82 -3.25
CA VAL A 64 7.27 7.09 -3.04
C VAL A 64 6.93 7.10 -1.55
N THR A 65 6.13 8.08 -1.14
CA THR A 65 5.58 8.19 0.21
C THR A 65 4.07 8.28 0.18
N LEU A 66 3.45 7.79 1.25
CA LEU A 66 2.00 7.81 1.44
C LEU A 66 1.65 8.63 2.67
N GLU A 67 0.70 9.54 2.52
CA GLU A 67 0.10 10.26 3.65
C GLU A 67 -1.36 9.86 3.75
N ILE A 68 -1.76 9.25 4.86
CA ILE A 68 -3.13 8.78 5.05
C ILE A 68 -4.07 9.98 5.21
N GLU A 69 -5.06 10.09 4.33
CA GLU A 69 -6.12 11.09 4.43
C GLU A 69 -7.33 10.57 5.18
N SER A 70 -7.72 9.34 4.92
CA SER A 70 -8.88 8.71 5.58
C SER A 70 -8.75 7.19 5.53
N ALA A 71 -9.42 6.54 6.47
CA ALA A 71 -9.43 5.08 6.58
C ALA A 71 -10.83 4.57 6.85
N PHE A 72 -11.12 3.38 6.32
CA PHE A 72 -12.42 2.72 6.45
C PHE A 72 -12.22 1.23 6.70
N ALA A 73 -13.16 0.63 7.43
CA ALA A 73 -13.22 -0.82 7.63
C ALA A 73 -14.47 -1.36 6.94
N GLN A 74 -14.35 -2.50 6.26
CA GLN A 74 -15.46 -3.17 5.61
C GLN A 74 -15.19 -4.67 5.53
N SER A 75 -16.00 -5.46 6.25
CA SER A 75 -15.98 -6.93 6.16
C SER A 75 -14.58 -7.53 6.30
N GLY A 76 -13.80 -7.05 7.26
CA GLY A 76 -12.44 -7.54 7.51
C GLY A 76 -11.37 -6.95 6.60
N SER A 77 -11.74 -6.12 5.64
CA SER A 77 -10.79 -5.39 4.79
C SER A 77 -10.63 -3.97 5.28
N SER A 78 -9.48 -3.38 4.98
CA SER A 78 -9.19 -1.98 5.26
C SER A 78 -9.09 -1.22 3.95
N ILE A 79 -9.69 -0.03 3.92
CA ILE A 79 -9.65 0.87 2.76
C ILE A 79 -9.00 2.16 3.22
N VAL A 80 -7.90 2.55 2.57
CA VAL A 80 -7.09 3.69 2.98
C VAL A 80 -6.90 4.63 1.80
N ARG A 81 -7.38 5.86 1.94
CA ARG A 81 -7.10 6.89 0.94
C ARG A 81 -5.81 7.59 1.33
N CYS A 82 -4.87 7.63 0.41
CA CYS A 82 -3.56 8.23 0.65
C CYS A 82 -3.25 9.28 -0.40
N ARG A 83 -2.67 10.39 0.05
CA ARG A 83 -1.95 11.30 -0.82
C ARG A 83 -0.59 10.68 -1.11
N VAL A 84 -0.22 10.63 -2.39
CA VAL A 84 0.99 9.96 -2.85
C VAL A 84 1.95 10.99 -3.43
N ASP A 85 3.21 10.94 -3.00
CA ASP A 85 4.28 11.76 -3.55
C ASP A 85 5.49 10.89 -3.85
N GLY A 86 6.45 11.41 -4.58
CA GLY A 86 7.66 10.70 -4.98
C GLY A 86 8.29 11.33 -6.21
N ASP A 87 9.30 10.65 -6.77
CA ASP A 87 10.07 11.12 -7.93
C ASP A 87 9.50 10.62 -9.27
N PHE A 88 8.26 10.09 -9.28
CA PHE A 88 7.61 9.66 -10.52
C PHE A 88 7.08 10.84 -11.33
N ASP A 89 6.83 10.62 -12.63
CA ASP A 89 6.28 11.65 -13.52
C ASP A 89 4.84 11.99 -13.15
N LYS A 90 4.61 13.24 -12.74
CA LYS A 90 3.31 13.73 -12.31
C LYS A 90 2.61 14.59 -13.37
N SER A 91 3.22 14.76 -14.55
CA SER A 91 2.76 15.73 -15.56
C SER A 91 1.35 15.42 -16.08
N LYS A 92 0.93 14.15 -16.04
CA LYS A 92 -0.39 13.71 -16.51
C LYS A 92 -1.31 13.27 -15.38
N LEU A 93 -0.98 13.61 -14.14
CA LEU A 93 -1.72 13.20 -12.96
C LEU A 93 -2.38 14.41 -12.30
N PRO A 94 -3.50 14.19 -11.58
CA PRO A 94 -4.08 15.26 -10.77
C PRO A 94 -3.10 15.73 -9.70
N ASP A 95 -3.27 16.97 -9.24
CA ASP A 95 -2.50 17.51 -8.12
C ASP A 95 -3.47 17.95 -7.02
N PRO A 96 -3.44 17.32 -5.83
CA PRO A 96 -2.54 16.22 -5.42
C PRO A 96 -2.93 14.87 -6.03
N VAL A 97 -1.98 13.94 -6.05
CA VAL A 97 -2.26 12.55 -6.41
C VAL A 97 -2.82 11.85 -5.17
N VAL A 98 -4.04 11.33 -5.28
CA VAL A 98 -4.70 10.59 -4.20
C VAL A 98 -5.10 9.21 -4.74
N LEU A 99 -4.66 8.17 -4.06
CA LEU A 99 -4.99 6.80 -4.41
C LEU A 99 -5.74 6.12 -3.28
N THR A 100 -6.58 5.16 -3.63
CA THR A 100 -7.30 4.32 -2.67
C THR A 100 -6.62 2.95 -2.63
N TYR A 101 -6.25 2.52 -1.43
CA TYR A 101 -5.61 1.24 -1.17
C TYR A 101 -6.58 0.32 -0.46
N TYR A 102 -6.65 -0.92 -0.92
CA TYR A 102 -7.44 -1.98 -0.30
C TYR A 102 -6.47 -3.00 0.28
N PHE A 103 -6.57 -3.27 1.58
CA PHE A 103 -5.75 -4.24 2.27
C PHE A 103 -6.60 -5.36 2.83
N ALA A 104 -6.22 -6.60 2.55
CA ALA A 104 -6.72 -7.76 3.26
C ALA A 104 -5.58 -8.35 4.10
N VAL A 105 -5.91 -8.81 5.30
CA VAL A 105 -4.93 -9.35 6.26
C VAL A 105 -5.33 -10.77 6.60
N ARG A 106 -4.34 -11.66 6.65
CA ARG A 106 -4.51 -13.05 7.11
C ARG A 106 -3.30 -13.42 7.97
N ASP A 107 -3.58 -13.95 9.16
CA ASP A 107 -2.53 -14.37 10.12
C ASP A 107 -1.54 -13.24 10.42
N ASP A 108 -2.08 -12.05 10.64
CA ASP A 108 -1.31 -10.83 10.93
C ASP A 108 -0.32 -10.42 9.83
N LEU A 109 -0.54 -10.87 8.59
CA LEU A 109 0.24 -10.46 7.43
C LEU A 109 -0.67 -9.91 6.34
N VAL A 110 -0.15 -9.01 5.52
CA VAL A 110 -0.88 -8.46 4.38
C VAL A 110 -0.96 -9.52 3.30
N LEU A 111 -2.18 -9.93 2.97
CA LEU A 111 -2.45 -10.89 1.90
C LEU A 111 -2.70 -10.21 0.57
N LEU A 112 -3.36 -9.05 0.59
CA LEU A 112 -3.70 -8.28 -0.61
C LEU A 112 -3.40 -6.81 -0.37
N ASN A 113 -2.71 -6.21 -1.31
CA ASN A 113 -2.54 -4.77 -1.42
C ASN A 113 -2.97 -4.38 -2.84
N SER A 114 -4.13 -3.75 -2.95
CA SER A 114 -4.67 -3.32 -4.23
C SER A 114 -4.86 -1.81 -4.23
N LYS A 115 -4.33 -1.12 -5.24
CA LYS A 115 -4.47 0.33 -5.33
C LYS A 115 -5.13 0.76 -6.62
N THR A 116 -5.90 1.83 -6.52
CA THR A 116 -6.65 2.39 -7.64
C THR A 116 -6.75 3.91 -7.49
N ALA A 117 -6.93 4.60 -8.61
CA ALA A 117 -7.10 6.05 -8.65
C ALA A 117 -8.50 6.53 -8.23
N LEU A 118 -9.41 5.63 -7.95
CA LEU A 118 -10.80 5.98 -7.58
C LEU A 118 -10.93 6.53 -6.17
#